data_5aa127e2a8c4ce4c795cdbd000680206
#
_entry.id   5aa127e2a8c4ce4c795cdbd000680206
#
_cell.length_a   1.000
_cell.length_b   1.000
_cell.length_c   1.000
_cell.angle_alpha   90.00
_cell.angle_beta   90.00
_cell.angle_gamma   90.00
#
_symmetry.space_group_name_H-M   'P 1'
#
loop_
_entity.id
_entity.type
_entity.pdbx_description
1 polymer ?
#
loop_
_entity_poly.entity_id
_entity_poly.type
_entity_poly.pdbx_seq_one_letter_code
_entity_poly.pdbx_strand_id
1 'polypeptide(L)'
;NYYVSLGYINSEGIVLGTGYDRFSLTANGNYNLRSNLKLTVGLKHSTISNKATDPENSGTSTMDRSSRYPTTFRLYYDDGTPGIGEAGGSPRNRLHELYYQDISDKAYRNTIQLGLDWEILKGLHFKPSASYYMQENIYRFFEKYNEFNKGRKTLEKHDQYKQIMADAVFTYDKVFSDKHTLNAVIGMNYTQDDTYKLKGTGSE
;
A
#
# COMPACT_ATOMS: atom_id res chain seq x y z
N ASN A 1 1.54 -26.20 -13.23
CA ASN A 1 2.60 -25.56 -12.44
C ASN A 1 1.96 -24.61 -11.44
N TYR A 2 2.48 -24.58 -10.22
CA TYR A 2 2.04 -23.64 -9.17
C TYR A 2 3.25 -23.04 -8.46
N TYR A 3 3.05 -21.85 -7.92
CA TYR A 3 4.03 -21.13 -7.11
C TYR A 3 3.31 -20.46 -5.94
N VAL A 4 3.83 -20.63 -4.72
CA VAL A 4 3.36 -19.93 -3.52
C VAL A 4 4.54 -19.35 -2.80
N SER A 5 4.46 -18.09 -2.40
CA SER A 5 5.48 -17.38 -1.64
C SER A 5 4.85 -16.61 -0.50
N LEU A 6 5.47 -16.68 0.66
CA LEU A 6 5.19 -15.86 1.83
C LEU A 6 6.41 -15.01 2.13
N GLY A 7 6.21 -13.75 2.43
CA GLY A 7 7.27 -12.82 2.80
C GLY A 7 6.87 -11.97 3.99
N TYR A 8 7.81 -11.76 4.90
CA TYR A 8 7.68 -10.82 5.99
C TYR A 8 8.93 -9.94 6.06
N ILE A 9 8.72 -8.65 6.18
CA ILE A 9 9.77 -7.64 6.34
C ILE A 9 9.41 -6.82 7.57
N ASN A 10 10.35 -6.70 8.48
CA ASN A 10 10.31 -5.73 9.57
C ASN A 10 11.56 -4.86 9.45
N SER A 11 11.37 -3.56 9.49
CA SER A 11 12.45 -2.58 9.40
C SER A 11 12.18 -1.46 10.37
N GLU A 12 13.13 -1.21 11.26
CA GLU A 12 13.12 -0.04 12.12
C GLU A 12 13.89 1.10 11.44
N GLY A 13 13.31 2.29 11.46
CA GLY A 13 13.96 3.48 10.93
C GLY A 13 15.05 4.00 11.87
N ILE A 14 16.04 4.70 11.32
CA ILE A 14 17.08 5.40 12.11
C ILE A 14 16.54 6.59 12.91
N VAL A 15 15.35 7.07 12.55
CA VAL A 15 14.65 8.15 13.25
C VAL A 15 13.67 7.52 14.24
N LEU A 16 13.68 7.99 15.47
CA LEU A 16 12.82 7.49 16.53
C LEU A 16 11.33 7.58 16.15
N GLY A 17 10.58 6.50 16.38
CA GLY A 17 9.17 6.42 16.05
C GLY A 17 8.89 6.09 14.57
N THR A 18 9.91 5.81 13.76
CA THR A 18 9.72 5.36 12.37
C THR A 18 10.00 3.87 12.23
N GLY A 19 9.28 3.23 11.33
CA GLY A 19 9.43 1.81 11.05
C GLY A 19 8.48 1.35 9.96
N TYR A 20 8.68 0.14 9.49
CA TYR A 20 7.93 -0.45 8.38
C TYR A 20 7.80 -1.95 8.59
N ASP A 21 6.56 -2.41 8.64
CA ASP A 21 6.24 -3.84 8.66
C ASP A 21 5.45 -4.20 7.41
N ARG A 22 5.83 -5.27 6.75
CA ARG A 22 5.10 -5.78 5.59
C ARG A 22 4.99 -7.29 5.63
N PHE A 23 3.77 -7.78 5.55
CA PHE A 23 3.47 -9.16 5.21
C PHE A 23 3.04 -9.24 3.76
N SER A 24 3.47 -10.26 3.02
CA SER A 24 3.07 -10.49 1.63
C SER A 24 2.85 -11.98 1.35
N LEU A 25 1.79 -12.26 0.60
CA LEU A 25 1.45 -13.56 0.05
C LEU A 25 1.34 -13.43 -1.46
N THR A 26 1.99 -14.31 -2.19
CA THR A 26 1.82 -14.46 -3.64
C THR A 26 1.54 -15.91 -3.96
N ALA A 27 0.48 -16.18 -4.72
CA ALA A 27 0.15 -17.50 -5.22
C ALA A 27 -0.20 -17.41 -6.70
N ASN A 28 0.46 -18.23 -7.52
CA ASN A 28 0.22 -18.29 -8.96
C ASN A 28 0.06 -19.75 -9.39
N GLY A 29 -0.83 -20.01 -10.31
CA GLY A 29 -1.07 -21.34 -10.86
C GLY A 29 -1.36 -21.31 -12.35
N ASN A 30 -0.83 -22.29 -13.06
CA ASN A 30 -1.14 -22.56 -14.45
C ASN A 30 -1.64 -24.00 -14.57
N TYR A 31 -2.86 -24.17 -15.05
CA TYR A 31 -3.56 -25.44 -15.16
C TYR A 31 -3.97 -25.70 -16.59
N ASN A 32 -3.59 -26.85 -17.14
CA ASN A 32 -4.10 -27.32 -18.42
C ASN A 32 -5.43 -28.01 -18.14
N LEU A 33 -6.54 -27.34 -18.41
CA LEU A 33 -7.89 -27.87 -18.25
C LEU A 33 -8.21 -28.91 -19.34
N ARG A 34 -7.67 -28.67 -20.55
CA ARG A 34 -7.69 -29.57 -21.70
C ARG A 34 -6.38 -29.38 -22.48
N SER A 35 -6.17 -30.23 -23.51
CA SER A 35 -4.99 -30.10 -24.38
C SER A 35 -4.89 -28.74 -25.08
N ASN A 36 -6.04 -28.11 -25.33
CA ASN A 36 -6.17 -26.82 -26.02
C ASN A 36 -6.67 -25.67 -25.11
N LEU A 37 -6.73 -25.88 -23.76
CA LEU A 37 -7.28 -24.89 -22.84
C LEU A 37 -6.42 -24.81 -21.59
N LYS A 38 -5.78 -23.66 -21.36
CA LYS A 38 -4.95 -23.36 -20.21
C LYS A 38 -5.59 -22.25 -19.37
N LEU A 39 -5.68 -22.47 -18.07
CA LEU A 39 -6.10 -21.49 -17.06
C LEU A 39 -4.87 -20.95 -16.32
N THR A 40 -4.81 -19.65 -16.17
CA THR A 40 -3.84 -18.95 -15.30
C THR A 40 -4.60 -18.26 -14.19
N VAL A 41 -4.14 -18.46 -12.94
CA VAL A 41 -4.70 -17.81 -11.73
C VAL A 41 -3.57 -17.17 -10.99
N GLY A 42 -3.77 -15.93 -10.56
CA GLY A 42 -2.82 -15.18 -9.74
C GLY A 42 -3.53 -14.53 -8.56
N LEU A 43 -2.90 -14.63 -7.38
CA LEU A 43 -3.31 -13.95 -6.16
C LEU A 43 -2.10 -13.26 -5.54
N LYS A 44 -2.25 -11.98 -5.21
CA LYS A 44 -1.27 -11.24 -4.40
C LYS A 44 -2.00 -10.52 -3.29
N HIS A 45 -1.47 -10.66 -2.08
CA HIS A 45 -1.94 -9.95 -0.91
C HIS A 45 -0.75 -9.32 -0.19
N SER A 46 -0.91 -8.08 0.29
CA SER A 46 0.05 -7.50 1.22
C SER A 46 -0.64 -6.61 2.24
N THR A 47 -0.19 -6.74 3.48
CA THR A 47 -0.52 -5.85 4.58
C THR A 47 0.74 -5.07 4.94
N ILE A 48 0.62 -3.76 5.02
CA ILE A 48 1.70 -2.84 5.33
C ILE A 48 1.29 -2.06 6.57
N SER A 49 2.21 -1.92 7.52
CA SER A 49 2.07 -1.05 8.68
C SER A 49 3.28 -0.12 8.72
N ASN A 50 3.03 1.17 8.59
CA ASN A 50 4.05 2.19 8.71
C ASN A 50 3.96 2.80 10.12
N LYS A 51 5.08 2.82 10.82
CA LYS A 51 5.26 3.71 11.96
C LYS A 51 5.77 5.01 11.37
N ALA A 52 4.88 5.96 11.15
CA ALA A 52 5.21 7.24 10.55
C ALA A 52 5.04 8.36 11.55
N THR A 53 5.87 9.38 11.42
CA THR A 53 5.61 10.69 12.02
C THR A 53 4.51 11.38 11.23
N ASP A 54 3.72 12.24 11.87
CA ASP A 54 2.55 12.91 11.28
C ASP A 54 2.81 13.40 9.84
N PRO A 55 2.16 12.81 8.82
CA PRO A 55 2.37 13.18 7.42
C PRO A 55 1.72 14.52 7.03
N GLU A 56 0.79 15.05 7.82
CA GLU A 56 0.14 16.32 7.52
C GLU A 56 0.98 17.54 7.89
N ASN A 57 2.01 17.36 8.69
CA ASN A 57 2.78 18.48 9.24
C ASN A 57 4.21 18.47 8.68
N SER A 58 4.34 18.78 7.40
CA SER A 58 5.62 18.77 6.68
C SER A 58 6.72 19.68 7.26
N GLY A 59 6.33 20.67 8.07
CA GLY A 59 7.27 21.55 8.80
C GLY A 59 7.73 21.01 10.15
N THR A 60 7.28 19.81 10.55
CA THR A 60 7.52 19.25 11.89
C THR A 60 8.14 17.85 11.84
N SER A 61 8.94 17.57 10.80
CA SER A 61 9.66 16.30 10.75
C SER A 61 10.53 16.12 11.99
N THR A 62 10.67 14.89 12.44
CA THR A 62 11.52 14.58 13.61
C THR A 62 12.95 15.07 13.40
N MET A 63 13.47 15.01 12.16
CA MET A 63 14.79 15.51 11.80
C MET A 63 14.90 17.02 11.95
N ASP A 64 13.92 17.77 11.42
CA ASP A 64 13.91 19.25 11.51
C ASP A 64 13.85 19.70 12.98
N ARG A 65 12.98 19.11 13.77
CA ARG A 65 12.86 19.47 15.20
C ARG A 65 14.06 19.05 16.01
N SER A 66 14.63 17.88 15.77
CA SER A 66 15.82 17.41 16.47
C SER A 66 17.03 18.30 16.20
N SER A 67 17.17 18.85 14.97
CA SER A 67 18.27 19.74 14.62
C SER A 67 18.16 21.14 15.27
N ARG A 68 16.94 21.57 15.63
CA ARG A 68 16.67 22.87 16.25
C ARG A 68 16.58 22.79 17.77
N TYR A 69 16.54 21.59 18.36
CA TYR A 69 16.36 21.43 19.79
C TYR A 69 17.68 21.76 20.53
N PRO A 70 17.70 22.75 21.41
CA PRO A 70 18.93 23.16 22.15
C PRO A 70 19.42 22.04 23.07
N THR A 71 20.70 21.78 23.07
CA THR A 71 21.34 20.79 23.94
C THR A 71 21.25 21.10 25.41
N THR A 72 20.90 22.34 25.75
CA THR A 72 20.71 22.80 27.13
C THR A 72 19.36 22.37 27.72
N PHE A 73 18.41 21.95 26.89
CA PHE A 73 17.12 21.51 27.38
C PHE A 73 17.13 20.00 27.66
N ARG A 74 16.43 19.60 28.74
CA ARG A 74 16.31 18.19 29.11
C ARG A 74 15.44 17.45 28.10
N LEU A 75 15.95 16.33 27.59
CA LEU A 75 15.18 15.42 26.76
C LEU A 75 14.16 14.63 27.59
N TYR A 76 14.53 14.26 28.81
CA TYR A 76 13.69 13.52 29.75
C TYR A 76 13.76 14.16 31.13
N TYR A 77 12.68 14.10 31.88
CA TYR A 77 12.65 14.40 33.30
C TYR A 77 13.20 13.24 34.14
N ASP A 78 13.40 13.47 35.45
CA ASP A 78 13.98 12.47 36.36
C ASP A 78 13.04 11.26 36.57
N ASP A 79 11.73 11.39 36.29
CA ASP A 79 10.72 10.34 36.31
C ASP A 79 10.65 9.51 34.99
N GLY A 80 11.53 9.86 34.03
CA GLY A 80 11.57 9.18 32.71
C GLY A 80 10.55 9.69 31.70
N THR A 81 9.72 10.69 32.04
CA THR A 81 8.81 11.32 31.08
C THR A 81 9.57 12.24 30.13
N PRO A 82 9.15 12.37 28.86
CA PRO A 82 9.79 13.28 27.92
C PRO A 82 9.67 14.76 28.40
N GLY A 83 10.77 15.48 28.41
CA GLY A 83 10.78 16.90 28.76
C GLY A 83 10.02 17.73 27.73
N ILE A 84 9.41 18.82 28.18
CA ILE A 84 8.54 19.69 27.36
C ILE A 84 9.34 20.48 26.33
N GLY A 85 10.58 20.81 26.61
CA GLY A 85 11.36 21.83 25.92
C GLY A 85 11.13 23.20 26.52
N GLU A 86 11.11 24.23 25.71
CA GLU A 86 10.83 25.59 26.18
C GLU A 86 9.34 25.80 26.40
N ALA A 87 8.94 26.23 27.59
CA ALA A 87 7.54 26.44 27.92
C ALA A 87 6.92 27.52 27.02
N GLY A 88 5.89 27.11 26.27
CA GLY A 88 5.13 28.00 25.38
C GLY A 88 5.80 28.34 24.05
N GLY A 89 7.01 27.84 23.76
CA GLY A 89 7.82 28.20 22.61
C GLY A 89 8.10 27.09 21.62
N SER A 90 8.83 27.43 20.58
CA SER A 90 9.47 26.52 19.62
C SER A 90 10.99 26.71 19.79
N PRO A 91 11.78 25.63 19.85
CA PRO A 91 11.46 24.27 19.45
C PRO A 91 10.92 23.39 20.59
N ARG A 92 9.89 22.60 20.29
CA ARG A 92 9.35 21.59 21.20
C ARG A 92 10.16 20.31 21.15
N ASN A 93 10.22 19.58 22.26
CA ASN A 93 10.81 18.26 22.28
C ASN A 93 9.93 17.28 21.49
N ARG A 94 10.46 16.70 20.41
CA ARG A 94 9.72 15.75 19.59
C ARG A 94 9.35 14.47 20.34
N LEU A 95 10.15 14.05 21.32
CA LEU A 95 9.83 12.91 22.18
C LEU A 95 8.57 13.16 23.00
N HIS A 96 8.38 14.37 23.51
CA HIS A 96 7.16 14.76 24.22
C HIS A 96 5.93 14.66 23.29
N GLU A 97 6.03 15.18 22.07
CA GLU A 97 4.91 15.07 21.12
C GLU A 97 4.56 13.62 20.78
N LEU A 98 5.58 12.79 20.49
CA LEU A 98 5.36 11.35 20.18
C LEU A 98 4.76 10.59 21.37
N TYR A 99 5.04 10.98 22.61
CA TYR A 99 4.47 10.36 23.81
C TYR A 99 2.95 10.59 23.94
N TYR A 100 2.47 11.73 23.45
CA TYR A 100 1.06 12.11 23.50
C TYR A 100 0.30 11.82 22.18
N GLN A 101 0.96 11.30 21.16
CA GLN A 101 0.37 10.99 19.87
C GLN A 101 0.31 9.48 19.64
N ASP A 102 -0.87 8.97 19.29
CA ASP A 102 -1.06 7.62 18.80
C ASP A 102 -1.27 7.69 17.29
N ILE A 103 -0.36 7.12 16.52
CA ILE A 103 -0.40 7.13 15.05
C ILE A 103 -0.44 5.70 14.54
N SER A 104 -1.39 5.42 13.66
CA SER A 104 -1.51 4.16 12.94
C SER A 104 -1.70 4.43 11.45
N ASP A 105 -0.79 3.93 10.64
CA ASP A 105 -0.85 4.02 9.18
C ASP A 105 -0.74 2.61 8.60
N LYS A 106 -1.85 2.11 8.03
CA LYS A 106 -1.96 0.76 7.49
C LYS A 106 -2.41 0.80 6.04
N ALA A 107 -1.81 -0.03 5.21
CA ALA A 107 -2.24 -0.24 3.85
C ALA A 107 -2.46 -1.73 3.56
N TYR A 108 -3.54 -2.03 2.87
CA TYR A 108 -3.87 -3.36 2.38
C TYR A 108 -3.91 -3.32 0.85
N ARG A 109 -3.26 -4.29 0.21
CA ARG A 109 -3.26 -4.41 -1.25
C ARG A 109 -3.62 -5.82 -1.64
N ASN A 110 -4.59 -5.96 -2.51
CA ASN A 110 -5.06 -7.23 -3.02
C ASN A 110 -5.09 -7.18 -4.54
N THR A 111 -4.58 -8.23 -5.17
CA THR A 111 -4.68 -8.42 -6.62
C THR A 111 -5.13 -9.83 -6.90
N ILE A 112 -6.19 -9.98 -7.68
CA ILE A 112 -6.66 -11.27 -8.21
C ILE A 112 -6.58 -11.18 -9.72
N GLN A 113 -6.02 -12.20 -10.35
CA GLN A 113 -5.88 -12.29 -11.81
C GLN A 113 -6.35 -13.63 -12.27
N LEU A 114 -7.15 -13.62 -13.34
CA LEU A 114 -7.63 -14.81 -14.04
C LEU A 114 -7.34 -14.63 -15.52
N GLY A 115 -6.84 -15.66 -16.16
CA GLY A 115 -6.60 -15.66 -17.60
C GLY A 115 -6.84 -17.04 -18.18
N LEU A 116 -7.35 -17.07 -19.42
CA LEU A 116 -7.50 -18.27 -20.21
C LEU A 116 -6.66 -18.14 -21.48
N ASP A 117 -6.11 -19.24 -21.95
CA ASP A 117 -5.57 -19.39 -23.28
C ASP A 117 -6.27 -20.59 -23.91
N TRP A 118 -7.16 -20.31 -24.86
CA TRP A 118 -7.98 -21.32 -25.54
C TRP A 118 -7.64 -21.36 -27.02
N GLU A 119 -7.00 -22.42 -27.45
CA GLU A 119 -6.83 -22.72 -28.86
C GLU A 119 -8.16 -23.25 -29.42
N ILE A 120 -8.95 -22.37 -30.07
CA ILE A 120 -10.27 -22.69 -30.63
C ILE A 120 -10.10 -23.57 -31.86
N LEU A 121 -9.15 -23.19 -32.71
CA LEU A 121 -8.73 -23.92 -33.91
C LEU A 121 -7.21 -23.87 -33.99
N LYS A 122 -6.59 -24.76 -34.74
CA LYS A 122 -5.15 -24.81 -34.91
C LYS A 122 -4.59 -23.44 -35.36
N GLY A 123 -3.81 -22.80 -34.48
CA GLY A 123 -3.23 -21.48 -34.68
C GLY A 123 -4.16 -20.31 -34.34
N LEU A 124 -5.43 -20.53 -33.97
CA LEU A 124 -6.34 -19.48 -33.50
C LEU A 124 -6.55 -19.60 -32.00
N HIS A 125 -6.03 -18.63 -31.24
CA HIS A 125 -6.18 -18.56 -29.80
C HIS A 125 -7.10 -17.41 -29.39
N PHE A 126 -7.94 -17.67 -28.40
CA PHE A 126 -8.68 -16.65 -27.65
C PHE A 126 -8.13 -16.57 -26.23
N LYS A 127 -7.65 -15.39 -25.85
CA LYS A 127 -6.99 -15.13 -24.57
C LYS A 127 -7.72 -14.06 -23.78
N PRO A 128 -8.87 -14.39 -23.14
CA PRO A 128 -9.50 -13.48 -22.21
C PRO A 128 -8.71 -13.44 -20.90
N SER A 129 -8.62 -12.26 -20.29
CA SER A 129 -8.10 -12.09 -18.94
C SER A 129 -8.94 -11.09 -18.15
N ALA A 130 -8.96 -11.25 -16.84
CA ALA A 130 -9.57 -10.32 -15.92
C ALA A 130 -8.68 -10.14 -14.69
N SER A 131 -8.58 -8.92 -14.21
CA SER A 131 -7.90 -8.62 -12.95
C SER A 131 -8.72 -7.67 -12.09
N TYR A 132 -8.65 -7.90 -10.80
CA TYR A 132 -9.20 -7.03 -9.78
C TYR A 132 -8.07 -6.59 -8.85
N TYR A 133 -7.88 -5.30 -8.73
CA TYR A 133 -6.95 -4.68 -7.79
C TYR A 133 -7.72 -3.86 -6.78
N MET A 134 -7.36 -3.98 -5.50
CA MET A 134 -7.89 -3.15 -4.42
C MET A 134 -6.73 -2.70 -3.54
N GLN A 135 -6.68 -1.41 -3.28
CA GLN A 135 -5.81 -0.80 -2.29
C GLN A 135 -6.67 -0.04 -1.28
N GLU A 136 -6.39 -0.24 -0.01
CA GLU A 136 -7.03 0.42 1.11
C GLU A 136 -5.96 1.00 2.01
N ASN A 137 -6.02 2.30 2.30
CA ASN A 137 -5.13 3.00 3.21
C ASN A 137 -5.96 3.53 4.38
N ILE A 138 -5.59 3.17 5.59
CA ILE A 138 -6.25 3.61 6.82
C ILE A 138 -5.21 4.31 7.68
N TYR A 139 -5.38 5.62 7.79
CA TYR A 139 -4.56 6.46 8.65
C TYR A 139 -5.39 6.94 9.84
N ARG A 140 -4.86 6.74 11.05
CA ARG A 140 -5.43 7.20 12.30
C ARG A 140 -4.40 7.99 13.08
N PHE A 141 -4.81 9.16 13.54
CA PHE A 141 -4.05 10.03 14.41
C PHE A 141 -4.91 10.41 15.60
N PHE A 142 -4.37 10.23 16.78
CA PHE A 142 -4.99 10.68 18.01
C PHE A 142 -3.94 11.43 18.85
N GLU A 143 -4.26 12.67 19.23
CA GLU A 143 -3.45 13.46 20.14
C GLU A 143 -4.17 13.57 21.47
N LYS A 144 -3.49 13.09 22.52
CA LYS A 144 -3.95 13.16 23.90
C LYS A 144 -3.81 14.60 24.42
N TYR A 145 -4.60 14.94 25.43
CA TYR A 145 -4.41 16.18 26.17
C TYR A 145 -2.96 16.30 26.67
N ASN A 146 -2.36 17.45 26.45
CA ASN A 146 -1.03 17.77 26.92
C ASN A 146 -0.93 19.26 27.23
N GLU A 147 0.21 19.69 27.78
CA GLU A 147 0.41 21.07 28.23
C GLU A 147 0.34 22.11 27.12
N PHE A 148 0.65 21.73 25.88
CA PHE A 148 0.60 22.60 24.71
C PHE A 148 -0.73 22.50 23.96
N ASN A 149 -1.41 21.38 24.10
CA ASN A 149 -2.68 21.14 23.44
C ASN A 149 -3.72 20.72 24.49
N LYS A 150 -4.50 21.68 24.95
CA LYS A 150 -5.52 21.49 25.98
C LYS A 150 -6.80 20.85 25.46
N GLY A 151 -6.85 20.47 24.20
CA GLY A 151 -7.92 19.70 23.60
C GLY A 151 -7.40 18.35 23.12
N ARG A 152 -8.30 17.37 23.01
CA ARG A 152 -8.03 16.12 22.31
C ARG A 152 -8.26 16.33 20.82
N LYS A 153 -7.41 15.76 19.99
CA LYS A 153 -7.57 15.85 18.55
C LYS A 153 -7.52 14.47 17.92
N THR A 154 -8.48 14.17 17.07
CA THR A 154 -8.50 12.94 16.28
C THR A 154 -8.64 13.24 14.81
N LEU A 155 -7.99 12.42 14.00
CA LEU A 155 -8.08 12.42 12.56
C LEU A 155 -8.10 10.97 12.08
N GLU A 156 -9.10 10.62 11.29
CA GLU A 156 -9.14 9.35 10.57
C GLU A 156 -9.29 9.62 9.08
N LYS A 157 -8.47 8.95 8.28
CA LYS A 157 -8.55 8.93 6.82
C LYS A 157 -8.70 7.49 6.37
N HIS A 158 -9.61 7.27 5.45
CA HIS A 158 -9.84 5.99 4.82
C HIS A 158 -9.92 6.20 3.30
N ASP A 159 -8.85 5.86 2.62
CA ASP A 159 -8.73 5.95 1.17
C ASP A 159 -8.81 4.54 0.57
N GLN A 160 -9.75 4.32 -0.33
CA GLN A 160 -9.91 3.06 -1.04
C GLN A 160 -9.83 3.32 -2.55
N TYR A 161 -9.02 2.52 -3.22
CA TYR A 161 -8.91 2.48 -4.69
C TYR A 161 -9.19 1.07 -5.16
N LYS A 162 -10.07 0.95 -6.14
CA LYS A 162 -10.41 -0.31 -6.81
C LYS A 162 -10.21 -0.14 -8.31
N GLN A 163 -9.69 -1.18 -8.95
CA GLN A 163 -9.55 -1.25 -10.39
C GLN A 163 -10.00 -2.61 -10.88
N ILE A 164 -10.85 -2.61 -11.88
CA ILE A 164 -11.23 -3.80 -12.64
C ILE A 164 -10.65 -3.63 -14.04
N MET A 165 -9.93 -4.62 -14.51
CA MET A 165 -9.44 -4.69 -15.88
C MET A 165 -9.92 -5.99 -16.51
N ALA A 166 -10.37 -5.93 -17.75
CA ALA A 166 -10.73 -7.09 -18.55
C ALA A 166 -10.19 -6.93 -19.96
N ASP A 167 -9.50 -7.95 -20.44
CA ASP A 167 -8.92 -8.02 -21.76
C ASP A 167 -9.53 -9.19 -22.52
N ALA A 168 -9.73 -9.03 -23.81
CA ALA A 168 -10.06 -10.12 -24.71
C ALA A 168 -9.20 -10.00 -25.96
N VAL A 169 -8.33 -10.97 -26.19
CA VAL A 169 -7.37 -10.95 -27.30
C VAL A 169 -7.55 -12.22 -28.13
N PHE A 170 -7.67 -12.06 -29.45
CA PHE A 170 -7.56 -13.12 -30.42
C PHE A 170 -6.21 -13.02 -31.11
N THR A 171 -5.50 -14.14 -31.22
CA THR A 171 -4.27 -14.25 -31.99
C THR A 171 -4.44 -15.37 -33.02
N TYR A 172 -3.99 -15.11 -34.24
CA TYR A 172 -4.00 -16.11 -35.31
C TYR A 172 -2.63 -16.21 -35.94
N ASP A 173 -2.06 -17.39 -35.89
CA ASP A 173 -0.73 -17.70 -36.41
C ASP A 173 -0.84 -18.87 -37.38
N LYS A 174 -0.47 -18.65 -38.66
CA LYS A 174 -0.50 -19.69 -39.68
C LYS A 174 0.62 -19.52 -40.69
N VAL A 175 1.21 -20.66 -41.03
CA VAL A 175 2.16 -20.78 -42.14
C VAL A 175 1.43 -21.38 -43.35
N PHE A 176 1.53 -20.73 -44.51
CA PHE A 176 0.97 -21.13 -45.75
C PHE A 176 2.09 -21.56 -46.71
N SER A 177 1.94 -22.74 -47.31
CA SER A 177 2.86 -23.25 -48.35
C SER A 177 4.35 -23.18 -47.94
N ASP A 178 4.68 -23.30 -46.63
CA ASP A 178 6.00 -23.26 -46.06
C ASP A 178 6.84 -21.98 -46.38
N LYS A 179 6.20 -20.97 -47.01
CA LYS A 179 6.86 -19.73 -47.45
C LYS A 179 6.26 -18.45 -46.91
N HIS A 180 5.01 -18.50 -46.50
CA HIS A 180 4.30 -17.29 -46.01
C HIS A 180 3.76 -17.52 -44.59
N THR A 181 4.15 -16.63 -43.69
CA THR A 181 3.64 -16.65 -42.32
C THR A 181 2.69 -15.48 -42.14
N LEU A 182 1.48 -15.77 -41.65
CA LEU A 182 0.50 -14.76 -41.24
C LEU A 182 0.35 -14.77 -39.74
N ASN A 183 0.58 -13.61 -39.13
CA ASN A 183 0.34 -13.38 -37.73
C ASN A 183 -0.63 -12.20 -37.62
N ALA A 184 -1.80 -12.45 -37.02
CA ALA A 184 -2.82 -11.44 -36.81
C ALA A 184 -3.22 -11.39 -35.33
N VAL A 185 -3.41 -10.18 -34.82
CA VAL A 185 -3.87 -9.94 -33.45
C VAL A 185 -4.98 -8.92 -33.47
N ILE A 186 -6.07 -9.22 -32.78
CA ILE A 186 -7.14 -8.28 -32.48
C ILE A 186 -7.48 -8.38 -31.00
N GLY A 187 -7.68 -7.25 -30.33
CA GLY A 187 -7.99 -7.24 -28.92
C GLY A 187 -8.82 -6.04 -28.51
N MET A 188 -9.45 -6.19 -27.37
CA MET A 188 -10.17 -5.14 -26.66
C MET A 188 -9.76 -5.15 -25.20
N ASN A 189 -9.72 -3.96 -24.61
CA ASN A 189 -9.45 -3.74 -23.19
C ASN A 189 -10.60 -2.95 -22.58
N TYR A 190 -10.95 -3.29 -21.36
CA TYR A 190 -11.85 -2.56 -20.52
C TYR A 190 -11.15 -2.28 -19.19
N THR A 191 -11.17 -1.02 -18.73
CA THR A 191 -10.65 -0.63 -17.43
C THR A 191 -11.66 0.27 -16.72
N GLN A 192 -11.93 -0.05 -15.47
CA GLN A 192 -12.75 0.76 -14.57
C GLN A 192 -11.98 1.01 -13.29
N ASP A 193 -11.87 2.29 -12.94
CA ASP A 193 -11.26 2.77 -11.70
C ASP A 193 -12.34 3.37 -10.80
N ASP A 194 -12.26 3.06 -9.52
CA ASP A 194 -13.14 3.62 -8.49
C ASP A 194 -12.30 4.06 -7.30
N THR A 195 -12.52 5.30 -6.85
CA THR A 195 -11.79 5.90 -5.72
C THR A 195 -12.79 6.43 -4.71
N TYR A 196 -12.65 5.96 -3.48
CA TYR A 196 -13.39 6.44 -2.33
C TYR A 196 -12.43 7.03 -1.30
N LYS A 197 -12.76 8.22 -0.80
CA LYS A 197 -11.98 8.89 0.26
C LYS A 197 -12.91 9.40 1.34
N LEU A 198 -12.58 9.05 2.58
CA LEU A 198 -13.25 9.54 3.77
C LEU A 198 -12.23 10.16 4.70
N LYS A 199 -12.54 11.36 5.20
CA LYS A 199 -11.77 12.03 6.24
C LYS A 199 -12.71 12.49 7.34
N GLY A 200 -12.41 12.07 8.58
CA GLY A 200 -13.10 12.50 9.79
C GLY A 200 -12.13 13.20 10.73
N THR A 201 -12.55 14.30 11.32
CA THR A 201 -11.79 15.03 12.35
C THR A 201 -12.68 15.28 13.55
N GLY A 202 -12.12 15.16 14.75
CA GLY A 202 -12.79 15.51 15.99
C GLY A 202 -11.83 16.28 16.91
N SER A 203 -12.37 17.22 17.68
CA SER A 203 -11.64 17.97 18.70
C SER A 203 -12.58 18.24 19.88
N GLU A 204 -12.04 18.20 21.09
CA GLU A 204 -12.68 18.68 22.32
C GLU A 204 -12.04 19.96 22.78
#